data_7a8f4348dff495b56febed873a98a473
#
_entry.id   7a8f4348dff495b56febed873a98a473
#
_cell.length_a   1.000
_cell.length_b   1.000
_cell.length_c   1.000
_cell.angle_alpha   90.00
_cell.angle_beta   90.00
_cell.angle_gamma   90.00
#
_symmetry.space_group_name_H-M   'P 1'
#
loop_
_entity.id
_entity.type
_entity.pdbx_description
1 polymer ?
#
loop_
_entity_poly.entity_id
_entity_poly.type
_entity_poly.pdbx_seq_one_letter_code
_entity_poly.pdbx_strand_id
1 'polypeptide(L)'
;VVGSTTNSEIALLLDWNSWWALELDSRPSTLLRQRTFLLDYYRHFFELGYSVDFAHPEQDLSKYKLVIAPNLYLATDKAVSNIRKAISSGVNFVLGAFSIAVDEDEGVRPGGHLIDLRDLFGAYSEEWSPLYADGAVNLVDSSGKLVGKSDGWAEYMKLAPDAEVVL
;
A
#
# COMPACT_ATOMS: atom_id res chain seq x y z
N VAL A 1 -8.28 -5.70 -32.55
CA VAL A 1 -7.66 -5.24 -31.36
C VAL A 1 -6.66 -6.24 -30.79
N VAL A 2 -6.41 -7.35 -31.52
CA VAL A 2 -5.33 -8.29 -31.17
C VAL A 2 -4.00 -7.56 -31.38
N GLY A 3 -3.14 -7.57 -30.33
CA GLY A 3 -1.84 -6.89 -30.35
C GLY A 3 -1.84 -5.43 -29.94
N SER A 4 -2.99 -4.84 -29.54
CA SER A 4 -3.00 -3.53 -28.92
C SER A 4 -2.53 -3.63 -27.46
N THR A 5 -1.75 -2.65 -27.03
CA THR A 5 -1.32 -2.48 -25.64
C THR A 5 -1.80 -1.15 -25.11
N THR A 6 -2.17 -1.11 -23.84
CA THR A 6 -2.36 0.17 -23.13
C THR A 6 -1.01 0.67 -22.64
N ASN A 7 -0.77 1.97 -22.78
CA ASN A 7 0.44 2.59 -22.26
C ASN A 7 0.09 3.32 -20.97
N SER A 8 -0.03 2.54 -19.87
CA SER A 8 -0.33 3.08 -18.56
C SER A 8 0.96 3.44 -17.84
N GLU A 9 1.01 4.64 -17.27
CA GLU A 9 2.11 5.11 -16.42
C GLU A 9 1.87 4.82 -14.93
N ILE A 10 0.66 4.37 -14.59
CA ILE A 10 0.21 4.08 -13.23
C ILE A 10 -0.16 2.61 -13.11
N ALA A 11 0.26 1.96 -12.04
CA ALA A 11 -0.18 0.62 -11.69
C ALA A 11 -0.75 0.55 -10.26
N LEU A 12 -1.82 -0.19 -10.10
CA LEU A 12 -2.29 -0.68 -8.81
C LEU A 12 -1.83 -2.12 -8.63
N LEU A 13 -1.16 -2.41 -7.52
CA LEU A 13 -0.75 -3.77 -7.22
C LEU A 13 -1.95 -4.61 -6.81
N LEU A 14 -2.05 -5.78 -7.40
CA LEU A 14 -3.05 -6.78 -7.12
C LEU A 14 -2.39 -8.15 -7.02
N ASP A 15 -2.51 -8.76 -5.86
CA ASP A 15 -2.12 -10.14 -5.58
C ASP A 15 -3.29 -10.86 -4.92
N TRP A 16 -3.73 -11.96 -5.52
CA TRP A 16 -4.85 -12.74 -5.02
C TRP A 16 -4.55 -13.42 -3.68
N ASN A 17 -3.31 -13.86 -3.46
CA ASN A 17 -2.91 -14.46 -2.19
C ASN A 17 -2.96 -13.44 -1.07
N SER A 18 -2.42 -12.25 -1.31
CA SER A 18 -2.50 -11.13 -0.37
C SER A 18 -3.96 -10.71 -0.10
N TRP A 19 -4.81 -10.67 -1.14
CA TRP A 19 -6.23 -10.35 -0.98
C TRP A 19 -6.95 -11.37 -0.11
N TRP A 20 -6.81 -12.65 -0.42
CA TRP A 20 -7.47 -13.72 0.36
C TRP A 20 -6.96 -13.74 1.79
N ALA A 21 -5.65 -13.62 2.00
CA ALA A 21 -5.06 -13.57 3.33
C ALA A 21 -5.57 -12.37 4.14
N LEU A 22 -5.67 -11.17 3.52
CA LEU A 22 -6.17 -9.97 4.18
C LEU A 22 -7.62 -10.11 4.66
N GLU A 23 -8.48 -10.78 3.90
CA GLU A 23 -9.92 -10.84 4.15
C GLU A 23 -10.36 -12.09 4.94
N LEU A 24 -9.42 -12.84 5.53
CA LEU A 24 -9.76 -13.92 6.47
C LEU A 24 -10.39 -13.36 7.75
N ASP A 25 -11.39 -14.05 8.29
CA ASP A 25 -12.14 -13.63 9.49
C ASP A 25 -11.27 -13.50 10.76
N SER A 26 -10.10 -14.16 10.77
CA SER A 26 -9.15 -14.11 11.89
C SER A 26 -8.31 -12.82 11.95
N ARG A 27 -8.49 -11.90 11.00
CA ARG A 27 -7.72 -10.66 10.96
C ARG A 27 -8.17 -9.64 11.99
N PRO A 28 -7.30 -8.69 12.36
CA PRO A 28 -7.60 -7.71 13.40
C PRO A 28 -8.72 -6.74 13.03
N SER A 29 -9.08 -6.64 11.75
CA SER A 29 -10.18 -5.81 11.28
C SER A 29 -10.90 -6.44 10.09
N THR A 30 -12.23 -6.40 10.11
CA THR A 30 -13.08 -6.76 8.98
C THR A 30 -13.39 -5.56 8.07
N LEU A 31 -12.88 -4.37 8.40
CA LEU A 31 -13.08 -3.14 7.64
C LEU A 31 -12.08 -3.00 6.49
N LEU A 32 -10.94 -3.70 6.56
CA LEU A 32 -9.97 -3.72 5.48
C LEU A 32 -10.47 -4.64 4.36
N ARG A 33 -10.98 -4.04 3.29
CA ARG A 33 -11.52 -4.73 2.13
C ARG A 33 -10.74 -4.34 0.87
N GLN A 34 -9.93 -5.25 0.38
CA GLN A 34 -9.02 -5.03 -0.75
C GLN A 34 -9.75 -4.45 -1.97
N ARG A 35 -10.93 -4.99 -2.28
CA ARG A 35 -11.74 -4.52 -3.40
C ARG A 35 -12.11 -3.05 -3.26
N THR A 36 -12.49 -2.62 -2.07
CA THR A 36 -12.90 -1.22 -1.81
C THR A 36 -11.73 -0.28 -2.08
N PHE A 37 -10.57 -0.55 -1.49
CA PHE A 37 -9.38 0.27 -1.68
C PHE A 37 -8.93 0.31 -3.15
N LEU A 38 -8.89 -0.85 -3.83
CA LEU A 38 -8.54 -0.88 -5.26
C LEU A 38 -9.50 -0.05 -6.11
N LEU A 39 -10.81 -0.14 -5.84
CA LEU A 39 -11.80 0.62 -6.60
C LEU A 39 -11.73 2.12 -6.32
N ASP A 40 -11.44 2.53 -5.10
CA ASP A 40 -11.36 3.95 -4.75
C ASP A 40 -10.15 4.61 -5.41
N TYR A 41 -8.96 3.96 -5.36
CA TYR A 41 -7.80 4.42 -6.12
C TYR A 41 -8.06 4.42 -7.64
N TYR A 42 -8.61 3.33 -8.18
CA TYR A 42 -8.90 3.21 -9.60
C TYR A 42 -9.86 4.31 -10.07
N ARG A 43 -10.96 4.53 -9.35
CA ARG A 43 -11.96 5.56 -9.66
C ARG A 43 -11.35 6.94 -9.69
N HIS A 44 -10.53 7.27 -8.69
CA HIS A 44 -9.88 8.57 -8.62
C HIS A 44 -9.04 8.86 -9.87
N PHE A 45 -8.17 7.93 -10.27
CA PHE A 45 -7.35 8.11 -11.47
C PHE A 45 -8.18 8.08 -12.75
N PHE A 46 -9.20 7.24 -12.83
CA PHE A 46 -10.10 7.18 -13.96
C PHE A 46 -10.84 8.50 -14.17
N GLU A 47 -11.35 9.12 -13.12
CA GLU A 47 -12.02 10.42 -13.16
C GLU A 47 -11.07 11.54 -13.58
N LEU A 48 -9.79 11.42 -13.28
CA LEU A 48 -8.75 12.34 -13.76
C LEU A 48 -8.29 12.05 -15.20
N GLY A 49 -8.80 11.02 -15.84
CA GLY A 49 -8.47 10.66 -17.23
C GLY A 49 -7.18 9.84 -17.40
N TYR A 50 -6.64 9.27 -16.33
CA TYR A 50 -5.46 8.41 -16.40
C TYR A 50 -5.84 6.96 -16.71
N SER A 51 -5.01 6.31 -17.54
CA SER A 51 -5.03 4.86 -17.68
C SER A 51 -4.28 4.21 -16.52
N VAL A 52 -4.87 3.16 -15.94
CA VAL A 52 -4.31 2.42 -14.82
C VAL A 52 -4.24 0.94 -15.16
N ASP A 53 -3.07 0.33 -14.98
CA ASP A 53 -2.88 -1.11 -15.06
C ASP A 53 -3.09 -1.75 -13.67
N PHE A 54 -3.50 -3.03 -13.65
CA PHE A 54 -3.33 -3.89 -12.49
C PHE A 54 -2.09 -4.75 -12.71
N ALA A 55 -1.16 -4.73 -11.76
CA ALA A 55 0.09 -5.44 -11.85
C ALA A 55 0.32 -6.36 -10.64
N HIS A 56 0.84 -7.56 -10.87
CA HIS A 56 1.29 -8.42 -9.78
C HIS A 56 2.60 -7.86 -9.20
N PRO A 57 2.82 -7.90 -7.87
CA PRO A 57 4.01 -7.31 -7.25
C PRO A 57 5.33 -7.97 -7.69
N GLU A 58 5.27 -9.17 -8.26
CA GLU A 58 6.45 -9.86 -8.80
C GLU A 58 6.70 -9.61 -10.29
N GLN A 59 5.85 -8.85 -10.98
CA GLN A 59 6.06 -8.43 -12.36
C GLN A 59 7.09 -7.29 -12.45
N ASP A 60 7.60 -7.04 -13.64
CA ASP A 60 8.45 -5.87 -13.86
C ASP A 60 7.62 -4.57 -13.73
N LEU A 61 7.95 -3.80 -12.71
CA LEU A 61 7.29 -2.54 -12.38
C LEU A 61 8.05 -1.32 -12.94
N SER A 62 9.21 -1.49 -13.53
CA SER A 62 10.10 -0.40 -13.96
C SER A 62 9.52 0.48 -15.07
N LYS A 63 8.51 0.00 -15.80
CA LYS A 63 7.82 0.77 -16.84
C LYS A 63 6.86 1.83 -16.32
N TYR A 64 6.48 1.76 -15.06
CA TYR A 64 5.52 2.69 -14.46
C TYR A 64 6.23 3.90 -13.84
N LYS A 65 5.54 5.03 -13.83
CA LYS A 65 5.97 6.23 -13.10
C LYS A 65 5.47 6.24 -11.65
N LEU A 66 4.31 5.61 -11.44
CA LEU A 66 3.68 5.51 -10.13
C LEU A 66 3.14 4.09 -9.94
N VAL A 67 3.49 3.48 -8.82
CA VAL A 67 2.95 2.20 -8.39
C VAL A 67 2.31 2.38 -7.02
N ILE A 68 1.10 1.89 -6.86
CA ILE A 68 0.34 1.96 -5.61
C ILE A 68 -0.01 0.55 -5.16
N ALA A 69 0.31 0.23 -3.94
CA ALA A 69 -0.10 -0.98 -3.24
C ALA A 69 -1.11 -0.59 -2.15
N PRO A 70 -2.41 -0.62 -2.40
CA PRO A 70 -3.42 -0.14 -1.43
C PRO A 70 -3.37 -0.89 -0.09
N ASN A 71 -3.24 -2.21 -0.13
CA ASN A 71 -3.07 -3.09 1.02
C ASN A 71 -2.36 -4.38 0.56
N LEU A 72 -1.07 -4.33 0.41
CA LEU A 72 -0.28 -5.53 0.08
C LEU A 72 0.07 -6.27 1.37
N TYR A 73 -0.93 -6.85 2.03
CA TYR A 73 -0.80 -7.50 3.34
C TYR A 73 0.26 -8.60 3.34
N LEU A 74 0.12 -9.56 2.44
CA LEU A 74 1.08 -10.63 2.21
C LEU A 74 2.02 -10.24 1.07
N ALA A 75 3.32 -10.33 1.29
CA ALA A 75 4.32 -10.12 0.26
C ALA A 75 5.41 -11.19 0.33
N THR A 76 5.69 -11.84 -0.79
CA THR A 76 6.83 -12.76 -0.91
C THR A 76 8.15 -11.99 -0.87
N ASP A 77 9.25 -12.64 -0.52
CA ASP A 77 10.58 -12.01 -0.60
C ASP A 77 10.91 -11.54 -2.02
N LYS A 78 10.40 -12.25 -3.03
CA LYS A 78 10.53 -11.85 -4.42
C LYS A 78 9.76 -10.56 -4.72
N ALA A 79 8.53 -10.41 -4.19
CA ALA A 79 7.76 -9.16 -4.31
C ALA A 79 8.48 -8.00 -3.64
N VAL A 80 8.98 -8.18 -2.41
CA VAL A 80 9.76 -7.16 -1.68
C VAL A 80 11.01 -6.76 -2.46
N SER A 81 11.77 -7.73 -2.98
CA SER A 81 12.97 -7.47 -3.79
C SER A 81 12.62 -6.69 -5.07
N ASN A 82 11.52 -7.03 -5.73
CA ASN A 82 11.07 -6.37 -6.93
C ASN A 82 10.59 -4.93 -6.68
N ILE A 83 9.86 -4.70 -5.59
CA ILE A 83 9.46 -3.35 -5.15
C ILE A 83 10.71 -2.50 -4.89
N ARG A 84 11.68 -3.03 -4.15
CA ARG A 84 12.96 -2.36 -3.89
C ARG A 84 13.67 -1.97 -5.19
N LYS A 85 13.72 -2.88 -6.16
CA LYS A 85 14.31 -2.62 -7.48
C LYS A 85 13.56 -1.51 -8.22
N ALA A 86 12.23 -1.51 -8.22
CA ALA A 86 11.41 -0.50 -8.87
C ALA A 86 11.67 0.90 -8.29
N ILE A 87 11.65 1.02 -6.96
CA ILE A 87 11.93 2.28 -6.26
C ILE A 87 13.35 2.77 -6.59
N SER A 88 14.35 1.88 -6.55
CA SER A 88 15.74 2.22 -6.88
C SER A 88 15.93 2.65 -8.35
N SER A 89 15.02 2.27 -9.25
CA SER A 89 15.03 2.70 -10.65
C SER A 89 14.26 4.02 -10.89
N GLY A 90 13.73 4.65 -9.84
CA GLY A 90 13.05 5.94 -9.92
C GLY A 90 11.53 5.87 -10.04
N VAL A 91 10.93 4.71 -9.79
CA VAL A 91 9.47 4.57 -9.71
C VAL A 91 8.98 5.19 -8.41
N ASN A 92 8.01 6.09 -8.48
CA ASN A 92 7.30 6.55 -7.28
C ASN A 92 6.42 5.42 -6.74
N PHE A 93 6.49 5.19 -5.45
CA PHE A 93 5.78 4.09 -4.82
C PHE A 93 4.95 4.56 -3.63
N VAL A 94 3.67 4.15 -3.59
CA VAL A 94 2.76 4.42 -2.47
C VAL A 94 2.36 3.08 -1.86
N LEU A 95 2.57 2.95 -0.56
CA LEU A 95 2.09 1.83 0.23
C LEU A 95 0.93 2.29 1.11
N GLY A 96 -0.18 1.59 1.01
CA GLY A 96 -1.31 1.76 1.89
C GLY A 96 -1.15 1.01 3.21
N ALA A 97 -2.10 1.21 4.09
CA ALA A 97 -2.11 0.63 5.42
C ALA A 97 -2.03 -0.91 5.41
N PHE A 98 -1.42 -1.45 6.45
CA PHE A 98 -1.28 -2.90 6.68
C PHE A 98 -0.63 -3.65 5.52
N SER A 99 0.38 -3.02 4.89
CA SER A 99 1.14 -3.62 3.79
C SER A 99 2.41 -4.29 4.29
N ILE A 100 2.80 -5.41 3.63
CA ILE A 100 4.03 -6.18 3.90
C ILE A 100 4.11 -6.60 5.38
N ALA A 101 2.99 -7.07 5.91
CA ALA A 101 2.87 -7.51 7.29
C ALA A 101 3.35 -8.96 7.47
N VAL A 102 3.14 -9.81 6.48
CA VAL A 102 3.45 -11.23 6.52
C VAL A 102 4.16 -11.68 5.23
N ASP A 103 4.85 -12.80 5.34
CA ASP A 103 5.46 -13.53 4.23
C ASP A 103 4.45 -14.44 3.50
N GLU A 104 4.92 -15.27 2.58
CA GLU A 104 4.11 -16.20 1.79
C GLU A 104 3.44 -17.31 2.59
N ASP A 105 3.97 -17.64 3.76
CA ASP A 105 3.43 -18.64 4.69
C ASP A 105 2.54 -18.00 5.78
N GLU A 106 2.19 -16.72 5.63
CA GLU A 106 1.50 -15.89 6.62
C GLU A 106 2.27 -15.73 7.95
N GLY A 107 3.57 -15.95 7.92
CA GLY A 107 4.46 -15.65 9.04
C GLY A 107 4.63 -14.13 9.20
N VAL A 108 4.44 -13.63 10.42
CA VAL A 108 4.65 -12.20 10.71
C VAL A 108 6.12 -11.84 10.48
N ARG A 109 6.38 -10.81 9.68
CA ARG A 109 7.73 -10.31 9.44
C ARG A 109 8.32 -9.69 10.72
N PRO A 110 9.47 -10.21 11.23
CA PRO A 110 10.06 -9.70 12.45
C PRO A 110 10.50 -8.24 12.31
N GLY A 111 10.23 -7.43 13.31
CA GLY A 111 10.67 -6.02 13.36
C GLY A 111 9.63 -4.99 12.93
N GLY A 112 8.42 -5.42 12.64
CA GLY A 112 7.30 -4.55 12.28
C GLY A 112 6.99 -4.51 10.78
N HIS A 113 5.86 -3.92 10.45
CA HIS A 113 5.43 -3.78 9.05
C HIS A 113 6.37 -2.83 8.29
N LEU A 114 6.60 -3.10 7.03
CA LEU A 114 7.50 -2.35 6.17
C LEU A 114 8.97 -2.43 6.56
N ILE A 115 9.34 -3.27 7.54
CA ILE A 115 10.72 -3.33 8.03
C ILE A 115 11.72 -3.61 6.91
N ASP A 116 11.35 -4.44 5.95
CA ASP A 116 12.19 -4.82 4.82
C ASP A 116 12.40 -3.68 3.80
N LEU A 117 11.63 -2.61 3.89
CA LEU A 117 11.69 -1.44 3.00
C LEU A 117 11.90 -0.13 3.76
N ARG A 118 12.15 -0.18 5.07
CA ARG A 118 12.25 1.02 5.93
C ARG A 118 13.33 2.00 5.48
N ASP A 119 14.41 1.49 4.90
CA ASP A 119 15.51 2.30 4.38
C ASP A 119 15.14 3.08 3.12
N LEU A 120 14.10 2.65 2.40
CA LEU A 120 13.59 3.32 1.21
C LEU A 120 12.43 4.27 1.54
N PHE A 121 11.55 3.86 2.46
CA PHE A 121 10.41 4.69 2.87
C PHE A 121 10.73 5.66 4.01
N GLY A 122 11.85 5.48 4.69
CA GLY A 122 12.16 6.25 5.89
C GLY A 122 11.20 6.02 7.05
N ALA A 123 10.43 4.92 7.01
CA ALA A 123 9.42 4.63 8.00
C ALA A 123 9.16 3.13 8.13
N TYR A 124 8.67 2.70 9.29
CA TYR A 124 8.08 1.39 9.51
C TYR A 124 7.01 1.48 10.59
N SER A 125 6.06 0.55 10.60
CA SER A 125 5.00 0.49 11.59
C SER A 125 5.41 -0.42 12.74
N GLU A 126 5.42 0.10 13.98
CA GLU A 126 5.65 -0.71 15.19
C GLU A 126 4.37 -1.39 15.66
N GLU A 127 3.24 -0.69 15.52
CA GLU A 127 1.97 -1.14 16.05
C GLU A 127 0.84 -0.64 15.16
N TRP A 128 -0.23 -1.41 15.08
CA TRP A 128 -1.45 -1.01 14.39
C TRP A 128 -2.61 -0.84 15.36
N SER A 129 -3.54 0.02 15.01
CA SER A 129 -4.74 0.30 15.77
C SER A 129 -5.96 0.18 14.85
N PRO A 130 -6.62 -0.98 14.84
CA PRO A 130 -7.91 -1.10 14.16
C PRO A 130 -8.91 -0.12 14.78
N LEU A 131 -9.53 0.68 13.93
CA LEU A 131 -10.57 1.61 14.38
C LEU A 131 -11.93 0.87 14.42
N TYR A 132 -12.78 1.23 15.37
CA TYR A 132 -14.16 0.72 15.37
C TYR A 132 -14.93 1.24 14.15
N ALA A 133 -16.03 0.55 13.81
CA ALA A 133 -16.82 0.88 12.62
C ALA A 133 -17.36 2.32 12.59
N ASP A 134 -17.52 2.96 13.75
CA ASP A 134 -17.91 4.35 13.94
C ASP A 134 -16.74 5.27 14.32
N GLY A 135 -15.53 4.70 14.43
CA GLY A 135 -14.31 5.42 14.77
C GLY A 135 -13.72 6.11 13.53
N ALA A 136 -13.31 7.35 13.70
CA ALA A 136 -12.52 8.05 12.69
C ALA A 136 -11.46 8.91 13.36
N VAL A 137 -10.30 9.02 12.72
CA VAL A 137 -9.22 9.92 13.13
C VAL A 137 -9.17 11.12 12.19
N ASN A 138 -8.92 12.29 12.74
CA ASN A 138 -8.72 13.48 11.93
C ASN A 138 -7.33 13.46 11.31
N LEU A 139 -7.26 13.75 10.01
CA LEU A 139 -6.02 14.01 9.30
C LEU A 139 -5.75 15.51 9.34
N VAL A 140 -4.60 15.87 9.86
CA VAL A 140 -4.18 17.27 9.97
C VAL A 140 -2.82 17.46 9.27
N ASP A 141 -2.67 18.59 8.59
CA ASP A 141 -1.38 18.95 7.99
C ASP A 141 -0.37 19.44 9.06
N SER A 142 0.84 19.76 8.64
CA SER A 142 1.90 20.22 9.53
C SER A 142 1.58 21.54 10.27
N SER A 143 0.55 22.29 9.84
CA SER A 143 0.04 23.48 10.53
C SER A 143 -1.05 23.16 11.58
N GLY A 144 -1.49 21.90 11.67
CA GLY A 144 -2.61 21.46 12.49
C GLY A 144 -3.99 21.70 11.88
N LYS A 145 -4.06 22.09 10.61
CA LYS A 145 -5.33 22.28 9.89
C LYS A 145 -5.92 20.93 9.50
N LEU A 146 -7.21 20.74 9.76
CA LEU A 146 -7.95 19.55 9.33
C LEU A 146 -8.00 19.50 7.80
N VAL A 147 -7.49 18.43 7.21
CA VAL A 147 -7.48 18.17 5.77
C VAL A 147 -8.37 16.99 5.37
N GLY A 148 -8.75 16.15 6.33
CA GLY A 148 -9.61 14.99 6.06
C GLY A 148 -9.85 14.14 7.29
N LYS A 149 -10.45 12.98 7.05
CA LYS A 149 -10.63 11.93 8.06
C LYS A 149 -10.23 10.58 7.48
N SER A 150 -9.71 9.72 8.33
CA SER A 150 -9.47 8.31 8.04
C SER A 150 -10.29 7.46 8.99
N ASP A 151 -10.84 6.37 8.49
CA ASP A 151 -11.56 5.37 9.27
C ASP A 151 -10.98 3.97 9.03
N GLY A 152 -11.46 3.01 9.79
CA GLY A 152 -11.10 1.60 9.66
C GLY A 152 -9.73 1.21 10.20
N TRP A 153 -8.69 2.02 10.00
CA TRP A 153 -7.33 1.64 10.36
C TRP A 153 -6.42 2.83 10.67
N ALA A 154 -5.56 2.67 11.66
CA ALA A 154 -4.48 3.58 11.98
C ALA A 154 -3.20 2.79 12.32
N GLU A 155 -2.05 3.37 12.13
CA GLU A 155 -0.75 2.79 12.44
C GLU A 155 0.14 3.75 13.20
N TYR A 156 0.90 3.21 14.15
CA TYR A 156 1.94 3.96 14.87
C TYR A 156 3.27 3.81 14.13
N MET A 157 3.61 4.85 13.36
CA MET A 157 4.78 4.85 12.51
C MET A 157 6.01 5.36 13.27
N LYS A 158 7.13 4.66 13.10
CA LYS A 158 8.47 5.16 13.43
C LYS A 158 9.10 5.73 12.18
N LEU A 159 9.56 6.97 12.30
CA LEU A 159 10.11 7.73 11.18
C LEU A 159 11.63 7.83 11.30
N ALA A 160 12.32 7.75 10.17
CA ALA A 160 13.71 8.12 10.08
C ALA A 160 13.86 9.66 10.21
N PRO A 161 15.04 10.17 10.61
CA PRO A 161 15.23 11.62 10.80
C PRO A 161 15.04 12.48 9.55
N ASP A 162 15.16 11.88 8.37
CA ASP A 162 15.01 12.48 7.03
C ASP A 162 13.65 12.20 6.38
N ALA A 163 12.76 11.51 7.09
CA ALA A 163 11.40 11.27 6.61
C ALA A 163 10.57 12.56 6.72
N GLU A 164 9.88 12.92 5.65
CA GLU A 164 8.97 14.06 5.61
C GLU A 164 7.56 13.63 5.97
N VAL A 165 6.96 14.32 6.95
CA VAL A 165 5.54 14.12 7.32
C VAL A 165 4.71 15.17 6.59
N VAL A 166 3.80 14.72 5.75
CA VAL A 166 2.93 15.58 4.93
C VAL A 166 1.57 15.79 5.59
N LEU A 167 1.04 14.76 6.26
CA LEU A 167 -0.26 14.74 6.94
C LEU A 167 -0.15 14.18 8.35
#